data_5bbe7956a74abe972e0a44290e35e100
#
_entry.id   5bbe7956a74abe972e0a44290e35e100
#
_cell.length_a   1.000
_cell.length_b   1.000
_cell.length_c   1.000
_cell.angle_alpha   90.00
_cell.angle_beta   90.00
_cell.angle_gamma   90.00
#
_symmetry.space_group_name_H-M   'P 1'
#
loop_
_entity.id
_entity.type
_entity.pdbx_description
1 polymer ?
#
loop_
_entity_poly.entity_id
_entity_poly.type
_entity_poly.pdbx_seq_one_letter_code
_entity_poly.pdbx_strand_id
1 'polypeptide(L)'
;MKKVVLALICGLFITAGIAEAQVSIRIGPPPPPREVVPVRPVGHSDWVWRPGYQRWDGGRYVWIPGAYAAPPYRGARWVPGHYDHRGNGWFWVDGRWRH
;
A
#
# COMPACT_ATOMS: atom_id res chain seq x y z
N MET A 1 -35.86 -6.83 -29.10
CA MET A 1 -34.76 -5.95 -29.50
C MET A 1 -34.27 -5.07 -28.38
N LYS A 2 -35.14 -4.36 -27.70
CA LYS A 2 -34.73 -3.44 -26.63
C LYS A 2 -34.15 -4.15 -25.43
N LYS A 3 -34.51 -5.40 -25.19
CA LYS A 3 -34.03 -6.16 -24.03
C LYS A 3 -32.56 -6.55 -24.10
N VAL A 4 -32.06 -6.68 -25.32
CA VAL A 4 -30.66 -7.10 -25.53
C VAL A 4 -29.67 -6.01 -25.10
N VAL A 5 -30.06 -4.77 -25.25
CA VAL A 5 -29.18 -3.64 -24.90
C VAL A 5 -28.91 -3.56 -23.39
N LEU A 6 -29.91 -3.90 -22.59
CA LEU A 6 -29.76 -3.84 -21.13
C LEU A 6 -28.79 -4.89 -20.58
N ALA A 7 -28.74 -6.06 -21.25
CA ALA A 7 -27.84 -7.11 -20.81
C ALA A 7 -26.35 -6.73 -20.98
N LEU A 8 -26.05 -5.97 -22.01
CA LEU A 8 -24.68 -5.53 -22.27
C LEU A 8 -24.15 -4.55 -21.22
N ILE A 9 -25.02 -3.72 -20.69
CA ILE A 9 -24.64 -2.73 -19.69
C ILE A 9 -24.22 -3.39 -18.38
N CYS A 10 -24.89 -4.44 -17.99
CA CYS A 10 -24.57 -5.18 -16.78
C CYS A 10 -23.19 -5.82 -16.82
N GLY A 11 -22.75 -6.27 -17.98
CA GLY A 11 -21.45 -6.87 -18.14
C GLY A 11 -20.29 -5.90 -17.92
N LEU A 12 -20.49 -4.64 -18.22
CA LEU A 12 -19.44 -3.64 -18.06
C LEU A 12 -19.10 -3.33 -16.60
N PHE A 13 -20.06 -3.39 -15.72
CA PHE A 13 -19.82 -3.11 -14.31
C PHE A 13 -18.96 -4.16 -13.64
N ILE A 14 -19.03 -5.39 -14.07
CA ILE A 14 -18.26 -6.47 -13.46
C ILE A 14 -16.77 -6.33 -13.77
N THR A 15 -16.44 -5.88 -14.97
CA THR A 15 -15.04 -5.70 -15.37
C THR A 15 -14.38 -4.50 -14.72
N ALA A 16 -15.13 -3.48 -14.38
CA ALA A 16 -14.55 -2.25 -13.79
C ALA A 16 -13.92 -2.49 -12.42
N GLY A 17 -14.50 -3.38 -11.61
CA GLY A 17 -13.97 -3.65 -10.28
C GLY A 17 -12.64 -4.39 -10.25
N ILE A 18 -12.31 -5.12 -11.32
CA ILE A 18 -11.08 -5.89 -11.39
C ILE A 18 -9.88 -5.02 -11.75
N ALA A 19 -10.12 -3.95 -12.50
CA ALA A 19 -9.05 -3.09 -13.00
C ALA A 19 -8.32 -2.31 -11.92
N GLU A 20 -8.87 -2.22 -10.71
CA GLU A 20 -8.30 -1.45 -9.61
C GLU A 20 -7.26 -2.23 -8.81
N ALA A 21 -7.14 -3.52 -9.02
CA ALA A 21 -6.36 -4.37 -8.12
C ALA A 21 -4.86 -4.10 -8.14
N GLN A 22 -4.30 -3.68 -9.27
CA GLN A 22 -2.87 -3.45 -9.35
C GLN A 22 -2.53 -2.33 -10.33
N VAL A 23 -1.59 -1.48 -9.91
CA VAL A 23 -1.06 -0.41 -10.75
C VAL A 23 0.40 -0.71 -11.01
N SER A 24 0.76 -0.75 -12.28
CA SER A 24 2.15 -0.90 -12.70
C SER A 24 2.80 0.47 -12.81
N ILE A 25 3.89 0.67 -12.06
CA ILE A 25 4.65 1.91 -12.07
C ILE A 25 5.93 1.68 -12.87
N ARG A 26 6.19 2.54 -13.84
CA ARG A 26 7.35 2.35 -14.71
C ARG A 26 8.65 2.87 -14.15
N ILE A 27 8.57 3.78 -13.21
CA ILE A 27 9.74 4.39 -12.59
C ILE A 27 9.90 3.78 -11.21
N GLY A 28 11.10 3.26 -10.91
CA GLY A 28 11.38 2.69 -9.61
C GLY A 28 11.33 3.72 -8.49
N PRO A 29 11.03 3.29 -7.26
CA PRO A 29 10.98 4.21 -6.14
C PRO A 29 12.36 4.79 -5.84
N PRO A 30 12.45 6.07 -5.44
CA PRO A 30 13.71 6.62 -4.98
C PRO A 30 14.12 5.98 -3.66
N PRO A 31 15.41 6.02 -3.31
CA PRO A 31 15.84 5.52 -2.01
C PRO A 31 15.11 6.29 -0.90
N PRO A 32 14.75 5.60 0.20
CA PRO A 32 14.11 6.29 1.30
C PRO A 32 15.07 7.27 1.96
N PRO A 33 14.59 8.43 2.39
CA PRO A 33 15.41 9.34 3.17
C PRO A 33 15.79 8.69 4.49
N ARG A 34 16.87 9.21 5.08
CA ARG A 34 17.29 8.73 6.38
C ARG A 34 16.24 9.14 7.41
N GLU A 35 15.62 8.16 8.04
CA GLU A 35 14.55 8.40 8.98
C GLU A 35 15.05 8.16 10.40
N VAL A 36 14.88 9.17 11.27
CA VAL A 36 15.20 9.04 12.68
C VAL A 36 13.95 8.55 13.40
N VAL A 37 14.07 7.40 14.07
CA VAL A 37 12.96 6.83 14.81
C VAL A 37 12.81 7.60 16.13
N PRO A 38 11.69 8.29 16.35
CA PRO A 38 11.49 9.03 17.60
C PRO A 38 11.25 8.07 18.77
N VAL A 39 11.37 8.60 19.97
CA VAL A 39 11.07 7.84 21.18
C VAL A 39 9.59 7.46 21.17
N ARG A 40 9.29 6.25 21.65
CA ARG A 40 7.89 5.81 21.76
C ARG A 40 7.09 6.77 22.64
N PRO A 41 5.82 7.01 22.28
CA PRO A 41 4.96 7.83 23.11
C PRO A 41 4.83 7.30 24.53
N VAL A 42 4.76 8.20 25.49
CA VAL A 42 4.58 7.83 26.88
C VAL A 42 3.29 7.07 27.08
N GLY A 43 3.34 5.95 27.81
CA GLY A 43 2.16 5.12 28.04
C GLY A 43 1.85 4.13 26.93
N HIS A 44 2.68 4.09 25.88
CA HIS A 44 2.46 3.22 24.72
C HIS A 44 3.73 2.40 24.40
N SER A 45 4.25 1.74 25.40
CA SER A 45 5.50 0.98 25.25
C SER A 45 5.39 -0.23 24.33
N ASP A 46 4.17 -0.68 24.05
CA ASP A 46 3.89 -1.80 23.15
C ASP A 46 3.70 -1.38 21.70
N TRP A 47 3.66 -0.09 21.42
CA TRP A 47 3.49 0.39 20.06
C TRP A 47 4.68 0.05 19.20
N VAL A 48 4.41 -0.22 17.93
CA VAL A 48 5.37 -0.72 16.96
C VAL A 48 5.68 0.36 15.93
N TRP A 49 6.96 0.56 15.66
CA TRP A 49 7.38 1.49 14.61
C TRP A 49 7.08 0.92 13.24
N ARG A 50 6.33 1.67 12.45
CA ARG A 50 6.06 1.37 11.06
C ARG A 50 6.89 2.32 10.22
N PRO A 51 7.95 1.84 9.53
CA PRO A 51 8.81 2.72 8.73
C PRO A 51 8.05 3.48 7.66
N GLY A 52 8.56 4.64 7.30
CA GLY A 52 8.01 5.39 6.18
C GLY A 52 8.24 4.70 4.85
N TYR A 53 7.59 5.17 3.83
CA TYR A 53 7.68 4.58 2.49
C TYR A 53 7.39 5.62 1.43
N GLN A 54 7.77 5.31 0.19
CA GLN A 54 7.46 6.14 -0.97
C GLN A 54 6.11 5.70 -1.54
N ARG A 55 5.13 6.60 -1.52
CA ARG A 55 3.81 6.33 -2.07
C ARG A 55 3.71 6.89 -3.49
N TRP A 56 3.23 6.09 -4.42
CA TRP A 56 2.96 6.53 -5.78
C TRP A 56 1.61 7.23 -5.82
N ASP A 57 1.58 8.48 -6.28
CA ASP A 57 0.35 9.27 -6.32
C ASP A 57 -0.29 9.33 -7.72
N GLY A 58 0.21 8.55 -8.66
CA GLY A 58 -0.26 8.55 -10.03
C GLY A 58 0.66 9.28 -11.00
N GLY A 59 1.60 10.05 -10.51
CA GLY A 59 2.55 10.79 -11.33
C GLY A 59 3.93 10.91 -10.74
N ARG A 60 4.06 10.72 -9.44
CA ARG A 60 5.35 10.83 -8.75
C ARG A 60 5.30 10.09 -7.42
N TYR A 61 6.48 9.85 -6.85
CA TYR A 61 6.59 9.31 -5.51
C TYR A 61 6.53 10.43 -4.48
N VAL A 62 5.80 10.16 -3.40
CA VAL A 62 5.67 11.07 -2.26
C VAL A 62 6.10 10.32 -1.01
N TRP A 63 7.01 10.91 -0.24
CA TRP A 63 7.46 10.30 1.00
C TRP A 63 6.38 10.37 2.07
N ILE A 64 6.06 9.22 2.64
CA ILE A 64 5.14 9.11 3.78
C ILE A 64 6.00 8.77 5.00
N PRO A 65 6.07 9.67 5.99
CA PRO A 65 6.88 9.40 7.17
C PRO A 65 6.39 8.20 7.96
N GLY A 66 7.31 7.53 8.64
CA GLY A 66 6.97 6.46 9.55
C GLY A 66 6.20 6.97 10.77
N ALA A 67 5.55 6.06 11.46
CA ALA A 67 4.78 6.37 12.65
C ALA A 67 4.67 5.15 13.55
N TYR A 68 4.52 5.38 14.85
CA TYR A 68 4.17 4.31 15.76
C TYR A 68 2.70 3.93 15.61
N ALA A 69 2.41 2.65 15.75
CA ALA A 69 1.04 2.15 15.66
C ALA A 69 0.80 1.11 16.75
N ALA A 70 -0.41 1.14 17.29
CA ALA A 70 -0.84 0.13 18.25
C ALA A 70 -0.96 -1.22 17.54
N PRO A 71 -0.35 -2.27 18.06
CA PRO A 71 -0.52 -3.59 17.46
C PRO A 71 -1.97 -4.07 17.66
N PRO A 72 -2.54 -4.78 16.68
CA PRO A 72 -3.93 -5.26 16.79
C PRO A 72 -4.10 -6.39 17.80
N TYR A 73 -3.03 -7.03 18.18
CA TYR A 73 -3.03 -8.06 19.22
C TYR A 73 -1.63 -8.12 19.84
N ARG A 74 -1.55 -8.73 21.00
CA ARG A 74 -0.29 -8.83 21.75
C ARG A 74 0.73 -9.66 20.99
N GLY A 75 1.93 -9.08 20.81
CA GLY A 75 3.01 -9.75 20.10
C GLY A 75 2.97 -9.62 18.58
N ALA A 76 2.03 -8.85 18.05
CA ALA A 76 1.98 -8.61 16.61
C ALA A 76 3.24 -7.90 16.14
N ARG A 77 3.73 -8.30 14.98
CA ARG A 77 4.89 -7.68 14.33
C ARG A 77 4.47 -7.04 13.04
N TRP A 78 5.08 -5.90 12.73
CA TRP A 78 4.81 -5.22 11.49
C TRP A 78 5.78 -5.67 10.40
N VAL A 79 5.23 -6.14 9.28
CA VAL A 79 5.98 -6.41 8.05
C VAL A 79 5.79 -5.22 7.14
N PRO A 80 6.84 -4.43 6.86
CA PRO A 80 6.70 -3.24 6.02
C PRO A 80 6.25 -3.58 4.61
N GLY A 81 5.48 -2.67 4.01
CA GLY A 81 5.20 -2.75 2.59
C GLY A 81 6.46 -2.51 1.78
N HIS A 82 6.43 -2.91 0.54
CA HIS A 82 7.59 -2.76 -0.34
C HIS A 82 7.15 -2.76 -1.79
N TYR A 83 8.09 -2.43 -2.66
CA TYR A 83 7.87 -2.50 -4.10
C TYR A 83 8.54 -3.75 -4.66
N ASP A 84 7.80 -4.45 -5.50
CA ASP A 84 8.34 -5.56 -6.30
C ASP A 84 8.61 -5.08 -7.72
N HIS A 85 9.78 -5.41 -8.23
CA HIS A 85 10.13 -5.14 -9.61
C HIS A 85 9.86 -6.38 -10.45
N ARG A 86 8.89 -6.29 -11.36
CA ARG A 86 8.52 -7.40 -12.26
C ARG A 86 8.46 -6.90 -13.69
N GLY A 87 9.29 -7.47 -14.54
CA GLY A 87 9.38 -7.00 -15.92
C GLY A 87 9.75 -5.53 -15.97
N ASN A 88 8.94 -4.73 -16.63
CA ASN A 88 9.19 -3.30 -16.78
C ASN A 88 8.43 -2.45 -15.75
N GLY A 89 7.82 -3.08 -14.76
CA GLY A 89 6.98 -2.37 -13.82
C GLY A 89 7.34 -2.60 -12.38
N TRP A 90 6.90 -1.68 -11.53
CA TRP A 90 7.04 -1.76 -10.09
C TRP A 90 5.65 -1.85 -9.48
N PHE A 91 5.48 -2.73 -8.52
CA PHE A 91 4.18 -3.00 -7.89
C PHE A 91 4.31 -2.87 -6.40
N TRP A 92 3.36 -2.16 -5.79
CA TRP A 92 3.32 -2.01 -4.34
C TRP A 92 2.73 -3.25 -3.69
N VAL A 93 3.40 -3.72 -2.63
CA VAL A 93 2.90 -4.77 -1.76
C VAL A 93 2.67 -4.16 -0.38
N ASP A 94 1.42 -4.21 0.08
CA ASP A 94 1.04 -3.60 1.37
C ASP A 94 1.75 -4.26 2.54
N GLY A 95 2.07 -3.45 3.54
CA GLY A 95 2.51 -3.96 4.82
C GLY A 95 1.40 -4.72 5.52
N ARG A 96 1.78 -5.52 6.49
CA ARG A 96 0.80 -6.32 7.24
C ARG A 96 1.32 -6.63 8.64
N TRP A 97 0.38 -6.97 9.51
CA TRP A 97 0.70 -7.50 10.82
C TRP A 97 0.84 -9.02 10.75
N ARG A 98 1.75 -9.54 11.53
CA ARG A 98 1.91 -10.99 11.64
C ARG A 98 2.31 -11.36 13.08
N HIS A 99 2.20 -12.64 13.39
CA HIS A 99 2.63 -13.19 14.69
C HIS A 99 4.12 -13.19 14.88
#